data_7154362d3ed2214bc04617f7ed5c411e
#
_entry.id   7154362d3ed2214bc04617f7ed5c411e
#
_cell.length_a   1.000
_cell.length_b   1.000
_cell.length_c   1.000
_cell.angle_alpha   90.00
_cell.angle_beta   90.00
_cell.angle_gamma   90.00
#
_symmetry.space_group_name_H-M   'P 1'
#
loop_
_entity.id
_entity.type
_entity.pdbx_description
1 polymer ?
#
loop_
_entity_poly.entity_id
_entity_poly.type
_entity_poly.pdbx_seq_one_letter_code
_entity_poly.pdbx_strand_id
1 'polypeptide(L)'
;MNRAHRLVVALSISAGSLATGLLAAVPAASDTFPSRPITIVVPYSPGGPTDAAARVVGERMSAVLGQSVVIENVTGGGSTIATGRVVHAEPDGHTILIHQLAIAANVSLLKLPYDTEKGLTGIGLVNYSPMVLVGRKTLPADGMAEMTAWMKRTGPGVKFAHAGSGSLAHLCAALLAQSVGVTVNMIPYRGGTPALTDILAGHADIYCSSPATAIEQIKADMIKAFSVTARERMPALPDVPSAVALGYKDLDIQFWQALFAPAGTPAPVVDRLNQALRVALTDPKVLKSFADSGMSAFGADALAPATASAKLHDEIKRWAEVIHANKIEAAQ
;
A
#
# COMPACT_ATOMS: atom_id res chain seq x y z
N MET A 1 9.51 107.49 6.12
CA MET A 1 10.39 107.99 5.01
C MET A 1 11.06 106.83 4.35
N ASN A 2 10.76 106.64 3.03
CA ASN A 2 11.61 106.09 1.95
C ASN A 2 12.03 104.63 2.01
N ARG A 3 11.60 103.99 1.03
CA ARG A 3 11.92 103.53 -0.34
C ARG A 3 12.32 102.09 -0.31
N ALA A 4 11.48 101.24 -0.81
CA ALA A 4 11.50 100.61 -2.12
C ALA A 4 12.88 100.08 -2.56
N HIS A 5 13.00 98.77 -2.70
CA HIS A 5 13.73 98.20 -3.83
C HIS A 5 13.26 96.77 -4.09
N ARG A 6 12.94 96.55 -5.29
CA ARG A 6 12.55 95.29 -5.92
C ARG A 6 13.75 94.33 -5.99
N LEU A 7 13.55 93.06 -5.76
CA LEU A 7 14.49 92.07 -6.26
C LEU A 7 13.74 90.83 -6.82
N VAL A 8 14.16 90.50 -7.99
CA VAL A 8 13.66 89.51 -8.88
C VAL A 8 13.96 88.12 -8.30
N VAL A 9 12.93 87.26 -8.17
CA VAL A 9 13.10 85.88 -7.78
C VAL A 9 13.27 85.04 -9.08
N ALA A 10 14.48 84.51 -9.25
CA ALA A 10 14.79 83.50 -10.30
C ALA A 10 14.24 82.16 -9.90
N LEU A 11 13.34 81.62 -10.73
CA LEU A 11 12.74 80.35 -10.57
C LEU A 11 13.71 79.24 -11.10
N SER A 12 14.38 78.55 -10.19
CA SER A 12 15.21 77.41 -10.54
C SER A 12 14.35 76.10 -10.54
N ILE A 13 14.00 75.62 -11.71
CA ILE A 13 13.32 74.34 -11.90
C ILE A 13 14.38 73.22 -11.76
N SER A 14 14.39 72.58 -10.61
CA SER A 14 15.16 71.30 -10.44
C SER A 14 14.37 70.13 -10.98
N ALA A 15 14.80 69.65 -12.11
CA ALA A 15 14.32 68.38 -12.69
C ALA A 15 14.80 67.18 -11.84
N GLY A 16 13.94 66.74 -10.93
CA GLY A 16 14.17 65.48 -10.19
C GLY A 16 13.91 64.30 -11.08
N SER A 17 15.00 63.62 -11.51
CA SER A 17 14.91 62.32 -12.22
C SER A 17 14.35 61.24 -11.30
N LEU A 18 13.09 60.87 -11.50
CA LEU A 18 12.54 59.62 -10.96
C LEU A 18 13.22 58.43 -11.66
N ALA A 19 14.26 57.90 -11.05
CA ALA A 19 14.79 56.58 -11.42
C ALA A 19 13.83 55.54 -10.90
N THR A 20 12.84 55.12 -11.71
CA THR A 20 11.99 53.98 -11.48
C THR A 20 12.85 52.70 -11.59
N GLY A 21 13.34 52.21 -10.44
CA GLY A 21 14.02 50.94 -10.36
C GLY A 21 13.03 49.82 -10.76
N LEU A 22 13.13 49.33 -11.98
CA LEU A 22 12.57 48.04 -12.35
C LEU A 22 13.27 46.97 -11.47
N LEU A 23 12.64 46.59 -10.36
CA LEU A 23 12.94 45.32 -9.72
C LEU A 23 12.52 44.23 -10.75
N ALA A 24 13.48 43.78 -11.52
CA ALA A 24 13.32 42.53 -12.26
C ALA A 24 13.00 41.44 -11.22
N ALA A 25 11.74 41.02 -11.17
CA ALA A 25 11.34 39.80 -10.45
C ALA A 25 12.15 38.68 -11.07
N VAL A 26 13.23 38.26 -10.40
CA VAL A 26 13.92 37.03 -10.71
C VAL A 26 12.84 35.95 -10.60
N PRO A 27 12.52 35.22 -11.70
CA PRO A 27 11.60 34.09 -11.56
C PRO A 27 12.22 33.19 -10.52
N ALA A 28 11.51 32.97 -9.39
CA ALA A 28 11.88 31.93 -8.45
C ALA A 28 12.02 30.66 -9.28
N ALA A 29 13.24 30.15 -9.36
CA ALA A 29 13.46 28.83 -9.97
C ALA A 29 12.50 27.90 -9.23
N SER A 30 11.45 27.47 -9.92
CA SER A 30 10.58 26.44 -9.36
C SER A 30 11.49 25.25 -9.13
N ASP A 31 11.76 24.92 -7.87
CA ASP A 31 12.56 23.75 -7.52
C ASP A 31 11.99 22.59 -8.31
N THR A 32 12.80 22.09 -9.26
CA THR A 32 12.35 21.00 -10.12
C THR A 32 12.20 19.76 -9.26
N PHE A 33 10.96 19.32 -9.09
CA PHE A 33 10.70 18.09 -8.35
C PHE A 33 11.25 16.88 -9.12
N PRO A 34 11.94 15.94 -8.44
CA PRO A 34 12.36 15.97 -7.02
C PRO A 34 13.69 16.71 -6.81
N SER A 35 13.77 17.58 -5.79
CA SER A 35 14.98 18.34 -5.41
C SER A 35 15.85 17.61 -4.38
N ARG A 36 15.33 16.57 -3.71
CA ARG A 36 15.98 15.76 -2.67
C ARG A 36 15.47 14.31 -2.72
N PRO A 37 16.08 13.38 -1.98
CA PRO A 37 15.61 11.98 -1.92
C PRO A 37 14.13 11.85 -1.56
N ILE A 38 13.48 10.85 -2.16
CA ILE A 38 12.09 10.49 -1.90
C ILE A 38 12.07 9.30 -0.94
N THR A 39 11.25 9.36 0.09
CA THR A 39 11.02 8.25 1.02
C THR A 39 9.72 7.53 0.69
N ILE A 40 9.80 6.23 0.38
CA ILE A 40 8.62 5.35 0.34
C ILE A 40 8.48 4.71 1.72
N VAL A 41 7.44 5.11 2.44
CA VAL A 41 7.07 4.51 3.74
C VAL A 41 6.33 3.19 3.49
N VAL A 42 6.81 2.13 4.12
CA VAL A 42 6.27 0.76 4.06
C VAL A 42 5.72 0.38 5.43
N PRO A 43 4.41 0.07 5.59
CA PRO A 43 3.79 -0.16 6.89
C PRO A 43 4.03 -1.55 7.49
N TYR A 44 4.95 -2.34 6.92
CA TYR A 44 5.19 -3.73 7.28
C TYR A 44 6.69 -4.02 7.46
N SER A 45 6.98 -5.18 8.08
CA SER A 45 8.36 -5.64 8.29
C SER A 45 9.12 -5.80 6.97
N PRO A 46 10.44 -5.56 6.97
CA PRO A 46 11.30 -5.85 5.84
C PRO A 46 11.17 -7.30 5.35
N GLY A 47 11.36 -7.50 4.04
CA GLY A 47 11.29 -8.81 3.39
C GLY A 47 9.86 -9.33 3.14
N GLY A 48 8.82 -8.59 3.54
CA GLY A 48 7.44 -8.90 3.18
C GLY A 48 7.09 -8.44 1.76
N PRO A 49 5.90 -8.83 1.25
CA PRO A 49 5.51 -8.55 -0.14
C PRO A 49 5.44 -7.05 -0.47
N THR A 50 5.06 -6.21 0.50
CA THR A 50 5.00 -4.76 0.30
C THR A 50 6.39 -4.13 0.29
N ASP A 51 7.30 -4.62 1.14
CA ASP A 51 8.70 -4.17 1.15
C ASP A 51 9.43 -4.58 -0.15
N ALA A 52 9.25 -5.82 -0.60
CA ALA A 52 9.84 -6.31 -1.84
C ALA A 52 9.37 -5.49 -3.06
N ALA A 53 8.06 -5.21 -3.16
CA ALA A 53 7.50 -4.38 -4.21
C ALA A 53 8.05 -2.94 -4.14
N ALA A 54 8.10 -2.35 -2.94
CA ALA A 54 8.65 -1.01 -2.74
C ALA A 54 10.10 -0.90 -3.20
N ARG A 55 10.93 -1.90 -2.91
CA ARG A 55 12.36 -1.91 -3.29
C ARG A 55 12.55 -1.99 -4.79
N VAL A 56 11.91 -2.96 -5.45
CA VAL A 56 12.10 -3.16 -6.90
C VAL A 56 11.51 -2.00 -7.72
N VAL A 57 10.36 -1.46 -7.31
CA VAL A 57 9.74 -0.29 -7.95
C VAL A 57 10.53 0.97 -7.63
N GLY A 58 10.93 1.17 -6.36
CA GLY A 58 11.70 2.33 -5.90
C GLY A 58 13.06 2.45 -6.57
N GLU A 59 13.78 1.33 -6.77
CA GLU A 59 15.03 1.30 -7.54
C GLU A 59 14.83 1.85 -8.95
N ARG A 60 13.78 1.39 -9.64
CA ARG A 60 13.51 1.84 -11.00
C ARG A 60 13.00 3.28 -11.04
N MET A 61 12.13 3.67 -10.10
CA MET A 61 11.68 5.06 -9.98
C MET A 61 12.86 6.01 -9.71
N SER A 62 13.83 5.61 -8.89
CA SER A 62 15.05 6.39 -8.62
C SER A 62 15.80 6.72 -9.92
N ALA A 63 15.98 5.74 -10.79
CA ALA A 63 16.64 5.95 -12.09
C ALA A 63 15.88 6.90 -13.02
N VAL A 64 14.54 6.89 -12.99
CA VAL A 64 13.68 7.76 -13.80
C VAL A 64 13.62 9.19 -13.27
N LEU A 65 13.60 9.32 -11.93
CA LEU A 65 13.46 10.61 -11.25
C LEU A 65 14.80 11.36 -11.13
N GLY A 66 15.92 10.65 -11.24
CA GLY A 66 17.26 11.25 -11.05
C GLY A 66 17.57 11.55 -9.58
N GLN A 67 16.78 11.03 -8.65
CA GLN A 67 16.96 11.17 -7.20
C GLN A 67 16.80 9.83 -6.51
N SER A 68 17.49 9.65 -5.39
CA SER A 68 17.38 8.43 -4.59
C SER A 68 15.96 8.21 -4.08
N VAL A 69 15.47 6.98 -4.20
CA VAL A 69 14.23 6.53 -3.56
C VAL A 69 14.59 5.60 -2.42
N VAL A 70 14.35 6.05 -1.19
CA VAL A 70 14.68 5.34 0.05
C VAL A 70 13.45 4.60 0.57
N ILE A 71 13.64 3.36 1.00
CA ILE A 71 12.55 2.55 1.58
C ILE A 71 12.67 2.57 3.10
N GLU A 72 11.60 2.99 3.77
CA GLU A 72 11.53 3.06 5.23
C GLU A 72 10.38 2.19 5.76
N ASN A 73 10.71 1.18 6.56
CA ASN A 73 9.72 0.29 7.17
C ASN A 73 9.26 0.86 8.52
N VAL A 74 7.97 1.24 8.61
CA VAL A 74 7.33 1.79 9.82
C VAL A 74 6.19 0.86 10.22
N THR A 75 6.45 -0.06 11.14
CA THR A 75 5.49 -1.09 11.56
C THR A 75 4.65 -0.64 12.75
N GLY A 76 3.49 -1.29 12.95
CA GLY A 76 2.67 -1.15 14.15
C GLY A 76 1.26 -0.62 13.89
N GLY A 77 0.37 -0.80 14.90
CA GLY A 77 -1.02 -0.37 14.84
C GLY A 77 -1.83 -0.93 13.67
N GLY A 78 -1.54 -2.14 13.19
CA GLY A 78 -2.21 -2.65 11.99
C GLY A 78 -1.93 -1.82 10.72
N SER A 79 -0.74 -1.22 10.59
CA SER A 79 -0.31 -0.28 9.54
C SER A 79 -0.73 1.19 9.74
N THR A 80 -1.48 1.51 10.79
CA THR A 80 -2.02 2.88 11.00
C THR A 80 -0.94 3.90 11.34
N ILE A 81 0.17 3.49 11.98
CA ILE A 81 1.28 4.38 12.33
C ILE A 81 1.94 4.92 11.06
N ALA A 82 2.28 4.06 10.13
CA ALA A 82 2.88 4.46 8.85
C ALA A 82 1.94 5.34 8.02
N THR A 83 0.67 4.94 7.93
CA THR A 83 -0.35 5.70 7.19
C THR A 83 -0.54 7.09 7.78
N GLY A 84 -0.69 7.20 9.11
CA GLY A 84 -0.82 8.49 9.79
C GLY A 84 0.39 9.39 9.60
N ARG A 85 1.60 8.82 9.60
CA ARG A 85 2.83 9.57 9.32
C ARG A 85 2.79 10.21 7.91
N VAL A 86 2.34 9.47 6.90
CA VAL A 86 2.26 10.03 5.53
C VAL A 86 1.09 11.01 5.39
N VAL A 87 -0.07 10.72 5.98
CA VAL A 87 -1.21 11.65 5.99
C VAL A 87 -0.82 13.03 6.54
N HIS A 88 0.08 13.08 7.53
CA HIS A 88 0.54 14.31 8.16
C HIS A 88 1.89 14.85 7.64
N ALA A 89 2.45 14.21 6.61
CA ALA A 89 3.68 14.69 5.99
C ALA A 89 3.43 15.92 5.11
N GLU A 90 4.50 16.67 4.82
CA GLU A 90 4.45 17.80 3.88
C GLU A 90 3.99 17.29 2.50
N PRO A 91 3.01 17.96 1.86
CA PRO A 91 2.47 17.54 0.58
C PRO A 91 3.36 17.96 -0.60
N ASP A 92 4.66 17.70 -0.51
CA ASP A 92 5.68 18.07 -1.49
C ASP A 92 6.15 16.90 -2.37
N GLY A 93 5.61 15.69 -2.14
CA GLY A 93 5.92 14.47 -2.89
C GLY A 93 7.19 13.73 -2.46
N HIS A 94 7.95 14.23 -1.48
CA HIS A 94 9.18 13.55 -1.00
C HIS A 94 8.94 12.50 0.08
N THR A 95 7.73 12.43 0.64
CA THR A 95 7.30 11.35 1.53
C THR A 95 6.03 10.74 0.97
N ILE A 96 6.10 9.49 0.53
CA ILE A 96 4.97 8.77 -0.08
C ILE A 96 4.78 7.42 0.60
N LEU A 97 3.62 6.84 0.46
CA LEU A 97 3.21 5.59 1.08
C LEU A 97 3.03 4.52 0.01
N ILE A 98 3.61 3.34 0.19
CA ILE A 98 3.11 2.14 -0.46
C ILE A 98 2.22 1.40 0.53
N HIS A 99 1.01 1.05 0.12
CA HIS A 99 0.11 0.31 0.98
C HIS A 99 -0.67 -0.75 0.22
N GLN A 100 -1.19 -1.71 0.94
CA GLN A 100 -2.06 -2.75 0.43
C GLN A 100 -3.50 -2.55 0.94
N LEU A 101 -4.40 -3.42 0.57
CA LEU A 101 -5.82 -3.40 0.91
C LEU A 101 -6.16 -3.00 2.36
N ALA A 102 -5.28 -3.30 3.34
CA ALA A 102 -5.50 -2.94 4.75
C ALA A 102 -5.80 -1.45 4.96
N ILE A 103 -5.29 -0.57 4.09
CA ILE A 103 -5.58 0.87 4.15
C ILE A 103 -7.08 1.17 4.08
N ALA A 104 -7.81 0.40 3.29
CA ALA A 104 -9.26 0.53 3.11
C ALA A 104 -10.03 -0.14 4.26
N ALA A 105 -9.66 -1.37 4.63
CA ALA A 105 -10.34 -2.14 5.66
C ALA A 105 -10.23 -1.51 7.05
N ASN A 106 -9.09 -0.90 7.36
CA ASN A 106 -8.83 -0.24 8.64
C ASN A 106 -9.77 0.93 8.93
N VAL A 107 -10.34 1.56 7.91
CA VAL A 107 -11.35 2.63 8.08
C VAL A 107 -12.57 2.14 8.87
N SER A 108 -12.96 0.87 8.66
CA SER A 108 -14.11 0.27 9.36
C SER A 108 -13.72 -0.55 10.58
N LEU A 109 -12.46 -1.04 10.66
CA LEU A 109 -12.02 -1.92 11.74
C LEU A 109 -11.41 -1.17 12.92
N LEU A 110 -10.81 0.00 12.69
CA LEU A 110 -10.00 0.68 13.69
C LEU A 110 -10.49 2.12 13.90
N LYS A 111 -10.32 2.62 15.10
CA LYS A 111 -10.50 4.05 15.38
C LYS A 111 -9.24 4.80 14.91
N LEU A 112 -9.31 5.43 13.75
CA LEU A 112 -8.18 6.14 13.15
C LEU A 112 -8.12 7.60 13.65
N PRO A 113 -6.91 8.13 13.93
CA PRO A 113 -6.73 9.55 14.29
C PRO A 113 -6.65 10.46 13.06
N TYR A 114 -6.94 9.97 11.87
CA TYR A 114 -6.90 10.67 10.59
C TYR A 114 -8.01 10.15 9.66
N ASP A 115 -8.34 10.93 8.64
CA ASP A 115 -9.23 10.53 7.56
C ASP A 115 -8.39 9.95 6.43
N THR A 116 -8.48 8.65 6.20
CA THR A 116 -7.70 7.94 5.18
C THR A 116 -8.00 8.44 3.77
N GLU A 117 -9.28 8.64 3.46
CA GLU A 117 -9.74 8.98 2.12
C GLU A 117 -9.39 10.43 1.76
N LYS A 118 -9.61 11.37 2.71
CA LYS A 118 -9.31 12.78 2.51
C LYS A 118 -7.83 13.12 2.73
N GLY A 119 -7.11 12.32 3.48
CA GLY A 119 -5.71 12.55 3.84
C GLY A 119 -4.69 12.07 2.81
N LEU A 120 -5.13 11.34 1.78
CA LEU A 120 -4.25 10.74 0.78
C LEU A 120 -4.71 11.02 -0.65
N THR A 121 -3.75 11.16 -1.54
CA THR A 121 -3.94 11.25 -3.00
C THR A 121 -3.26 10.05 -3.65
N GLY A 122 -3.97 9.32 -4.53
CA GLY A 122 -3.40 8.21 -5.29
C GLY A 122 -2.28 8.68 -6.22
N ILE A 123 -1.16 7.96 -6.24
CA ILE A 123 -0.12 8.11 -7.26
C ILE A 123 -0.34 7.09 -8.38
N GLY A 124 -0.65 5.85 -8.03
CA GLY A 124 -0.97 4.80 -8.98
C GLY A 124 -1.03 3.41 -8.35
N LEU A 125 -1.72 2.50 -9.01
CA LEU A 125 -1.75 1.09 -8.65
C LEU A 125 -0.41 0.43 -9.01
N VAL A 126 0.06 -0.51 -8.20
CA VAL A 126 1.38 -1.15 -8.37
C VAL A 126 1.21 -2.57 -8.89
N ASN A 127 0.69 -3.46 -8.07
CA ASN A 127 0.53 -4.87 -8.38
C ASN A 127 -0.67 -5.48 -7.65
N TYR A 128 -1.00 -6.70 -8.05
CA TYR A 128 -2.05 -7.49 -7.44
C TYR A 128 -1.74 -8.99 -7.50
N SER A 129 -2.39 -9.77 -6.65
CA SER A 129 -2.35 -11.23 -6.67
C SER A 129 -3.53 -11.81 -5.90
N PRO A 130 -3.93 -13.07 -6.14
CA PRO A 130 -4.73 -13.80 -5.17
C PRO A 130 -3.91 -14.04 -3.90
N MET A 131 -4.57 -14.46 -2.83
CA MET A 131 -3.89 -15.03 -1.65
C MET A 131 -3.77 -16.54 -1.81
N VAL A 132 -2.87 -17.15 -1.04
CA VAL A 132 -2.73 -18.62 -0.95
C VAL A 132 -3.02 -19.03 0.49
N LEU A 133 -3.97 -19.91 0.68
CA LEU A 133 -4.25 -20.51 1.99
C LEU A 133 -3.25 -21.63 2.24
N VAL A 134 -2.38 -21.44 3.23
CA VAL A 134 -1.31 -22.36 3.58
C VAL A 134 -1.43 -22.84 5.04
N GLY A 135 -0.79 -23.95 5.34
CA GLY A 135 -0.68 -24.45 6.72
C GLY A 135 0.66 -25.11 7.00
N ARG A 136 0.95 -25.29 8.29
CA ARG A 136 2.16 -26.00 8.71
C ARG A 136 2.23 -27.40 8.09
N LYS A 137 3.43 -27.86 7.81
CA LYS A 137 3.67 -29.17 7.14
C LYS A 137 3.00 -30.35 7.86
N THR A 138 2.96 -30.30 9.18
CA THR A 138 2.40 -31.35 10.04
C THR A 138 0.89 -31.22 10.29
N LEU A 139 0.18 -30.28 9.60
CA LEU A 139 -1.27 -30.20 9.71
C LEU A 139 -1.91 -31.50 9.21
N PRO A 140 -2.85 -32.13 9.96
CA PRO A 140 -3.46 -33.41 9.54
C PRO A 140 -4.58 -33.18 8.51
N ALA A 141 -4.22 -32.61 7.37
CA ALA A 141 -5.07 -32.33 6.23
C ALA A 141 -4.23 -32.15 4.96
N ASP A 142 -4.66 -32.70 3.83
CA ASP A 142 -3.96 -32.57 2.54
C ASP A 142 -4.76 -31.78 1.50
N GLY A 143 -5.98 -31.34 1.85
CA GLY A 143 -6.83 -30.51 0.99
C GLY A 143 -7.79 -29.62 1.78
N MET A 144 -8.50 -28.73 1.07
CA MET A 144 -9.45 -27.77 1.68
C MET A 144 -10.54 -28.47 2.52
N ALA A 145 -11.11 -29.56 2.02
CA ALA A 145 -12.18 -30.27 2.72
C ALA A 145 -11.69 -30.85 4.06
N GLU A 146 -10.50 -31.48 4.06
CA GLU A 146 -9.92 -32.06 5.27
C GLU A 146 -9.48 -30.97 6.26
N MET A 147 -8.89 -29.87 5.76
CA MET A 147 -8.50 -28.73 6.57
C MET A 147 -9.72 -28.09 7.25
N THR A 148 -10.81 -27.85 6.54
CA THR A 148 -12.02 -27.26 7.12
C THR A 148 -12.71 -28.25 8.07
N ALA A 149 -12.70 -29.55 7.82
CA ALA A 149 -13.15 -30.56 8.76
C ALA A 149 -12.28 -30.58 10.04
N TRP A 150 -10.95 -30.45 9.88
CA TRP A 150 -10.05 -30.33 11.03
C TRP A 150 -10.32 -29.03 11.82
N MET A 151 -10.53 -27.89 11.15
CA MET A 151 -10.92 -26.64 11.81
C MET A 151 -12.20 -26.81 12.63
N LYS A 152 -13.23 -27.49 12.10
CA LYS A 152 -14.48 -27.76 12.82
C LYS A 152 -14.27 -28.59 14.09
N ARG A 153 -13.39 -29.59 14.05
CA ARG A 153 -13.09 -30.43 15.22
C ARG A 153 -12.26 -29.72 16.28
N THR A 154 -11.33 -28.84 15.85
CA THR A 154 -10.37 -28.17 16.72
C THR A 154 -10.95 -26.88 17.31
N GLY A 155 -11.84 -26.20 16.57
CA GLY A 155 -12.51 -24.98 17.01
C GLY A 155 -11.53 -23.86 17.45
N PRO A 156 -11.72 -23.31 18.65
CA PRO A 156 -10.87 -22.21 19.14
C PRO A 156 -9.38 -22.57 19.33
N GLY A 157 -9.04 -23.85 19.28
CA GLY A 157 -7.64 -24.31 19.29
C GLY A 157 -6.87 -24.04 17.98
N VAL A 158 -7.58 -23.77 16.88
CA VAL A 158 -6.94 -23.41 15.60
C VAL A 158 -6.24 -22.08 15.72
N LYS A 159 -4.93 -22.05 15.49
CA LYS A 159 -4.10 -20.85 15.48
C LYS A 159 -3.99 -20.31 14.06
N PHE A 160 -4.79 -19.29 13.73
CA PHE A 160 -4.79 -18.66 12.42
C PHE A 160 -3.92 -17.41 12.41
N ALA A 161 -2.76 -17.47 11.75
CA ALA A 161 -1.83 -16.36 11.64
C ALA A 161 -2.33 -15.30 10.64
N HIS A 162 -2.06 -14.03 10.91
CA HIS A 162 -2.32 -12.95 9.96
C HIS A 162 -1.30 -11.80 10.09
N ALA A 163 -1.18 -10.98 9.03
CA ALA A 163 -0.16 -9.93 8.90
C ALA A 163 -0.50 -8.60 9.63
N GLY A 164 -1.37 -8.66 10.63
CA GLY A 164 -1.89 -7.53 11.39
C GLY A 164 -3.38 -7.28 11.13
N SER A 165 -4.03 -6.59 12.06
CA SER A 165 -5.46 -6.25 11.96
C SER A 165 -5.75 -5.48 10.66
N GLY A 166 -6.86 -5.79 10.00
CA GLY A 166 -7.25 -5.20 8.72
C GLY A 166 -6.44 -5.67 7.50
N SER A 167 -5.34 -6.44 7.69
CA SER A 167 -4.65 -7.05 6.54
C SER A 167 -5.57 -8.00 5.79
N LEU A 168 -5.33 -8.19 4.48
CA LEU A 168 -6.12 -9.16 3.72
C LEU A 168 -6.01 -10.57 4.30
N ALA A 169 -4.88 -10.91 4.91
CA ALA A 169 -4.70 -12.16 5.64
C ALA A 169 -5.67 -12.30 6.83
N HIS A 170 -5.91 -11.20 7.57
CA HIS A 170 -6.90 -11.16 8.65
C HIS A 170 -8.33 -11.34 8.11
N LEU A 171 -8.68 -10.59 7.08
CA LEU A 171 -10.00 -10.65 6.45
C LEU A 171 -10.27 -12.03 5.83
N CYS A 172 -9.29 -12.61 5.16
CA CYS A 172 -9.34 -13.98 4.63
C CYS A 172 -9.59 -15.01 5.74
N ALA A 173 -8.87 -14.89 6.85
CA ALA A 173 -9.05 -15.78 8.00
C ALA A 173 -10.46 -15.67 8.58
N ALA A 174 -10.98 -14.46 8.75
CA ALA A 174 -12.33 -14.20 9.25
C ALA A 174 -13.41 -14.76 8.31
N LEU A 175 -13.29 -14.48 7.00
CA LEU A 175 -14.21 -15.00 5.98
C LEU A 175 -14.20 -16.53 5.91
N LEU A 176 -13.01 -17.16 5.97
CA LEU A 176 -12.93 -18.61 6.00
C LEU A 176 -13.55 -19.19 7.27
N ALA A 177 -13.19 -18.65 8.44
CA ALA A 177 -13.74 -19.14 9.71
C ALA A 177 -15.27 -19.06 9.75
N GLN A 178 -15.83 -17.98 9.22
CA GLN A 178 -17.27 -17.80 9.10
C GLN A 178 -17.91 -18.76 8.09
N SER A 179 -17.34 -18.90 6.89
CA SER A 179 -17.86 -19.82 5.87
C SER A 179 -17.86 -21.28 6.33
N VAL A 180 -16.91 -21.61 7.21
CA VAL A 180 -16.81 -22.94 7.86
C VAL A 180 -17.72 -23.06 9.08
N GLY A 181 -18.15 -21.95 9.67
CA GLY A 181 -18.97 -21.90 10.88
C GLY A 181 -18.19 -22.23 12.15
N VAL A 182 -16.95 -21.75 12.27
CA VAL A 182 -16.05 -22.00 13.42
C VAL A 182 -15.45 -20.73 13.98
N THR A 183 -15.18 -20.73 15.29
CA THR A 183 -14.34 -19.73 15.93
C THR A 183 -12.90 -20.24 15.95
N VAL A 184 -11.95 -19.38 15.58
CA VAL A 184 -10.51 -19.69 15.58
C VAL A 184 -9.75 -18.65 16.41
N ASN A 185 -8.53 -18.98 16.84
CA ASN A 185 -7.64 -18.05 17.52
C ASN A 185 -6.83 -17.26 16.49
N MET A 186 -7.16 -15.99 16.28
CA MET A 186 -6.45 -15.07 15.37
C MET A 186 -5.16 -14.58 16.01
N ILE A 187 -4.00 -14.85 15.37
CA ILE A 187 -2.68 -14.45 15.88
C ILE A 187 -2.10 -13.34 15.00
N PRO A 188 -2.03 -12.09 15.51
CA PRO A 188 -1.52 -10.95 14.75
C PRO A 188 0.02 -10.92 14.72
N TYR A 189 0.58 -10.67 13.52
CA TYR A 189 2.00 -10.43 13.30
C TYR A 189 2.22 -9.05 12.67
N ARG A 190 3.46 -8.54 12.74
CA ARG A 190 3.85 -7.25 12.13
C ARG A 190 4.14 -7.35 10.62
N GLY A 191 3.44 -8.26 9.91
CA GLY A 191 3.60 -8.50 8.48
C GLY A 191 3.60 -9.98 8.12
N GLY A 192 3.74 -10.28 6.83
CA GLY A 192 3.64 -11.66 6.32
C GLY A 192 4.83 -12.55 6.67
N THR A 193 6.05 -12.00 6.67
CA THR A 193 7.28 -12.76 6.93
C THR A 193 7.30 -13.40 8.33
N PRO A 194 7.05 -12.67 9.44
CA PRO A 194 7.01 -13.29 10.76
C PRO A 194 5.84 -14.28 10.91
N ALA A 195 4.70 -14.03 10.27
CA ALA A 195 3.58 -14.99 10.25
C ALA A 195 3.98 -16.32 9.60
N LEU A 196 4.64 -16.26 8.43
CA LEU A 196 5.13 -17.46 7.74
C LEU A 196 6.21 -18.20 8.54
N THR A 197 7.10 -17.48 9.21
CA THR A 197 8.12 -18.08 10.09
C THR A 197 7.48 -18.97 11.16
N ASP A 198 6.39 -18.53 11.77
CA ASP A 198 5.68 -19.30 12.80
C ASP A 198 4.86 -20.47 12.22
N ILE A 199 4.39 -20.37 10.97
CA ILE A 199 3.82 -21.53 10.23
C ILE A 199 4.90 -22.60 10.00
N LEU A 200 6.10 -22.19 9.56
CA LEU A 200 7.22 -23.09 9.32
C LEU A 200 7.69 -23.78 10.62
N ALA A 201 7.71 -23.03 11.72
CA ALA A 201 8.07 -23.54 13.05
C ALA A 201 6.97 -24.39 13.70
N GLY A 202 5.74 -24.38 13.16
CA GLY A 202 4.59 -25.09 13.74
C GLY A 202 3.95 -24.37 14.94
N HIS A 203 4.31 -23.10 15.20
CA HIS A 203 3.72 -22.29 16.27
C HIS A 203 2.33 -21.77 15.88
N ALA A 204 2.05 -21.59 14.61
CA ALA A 204 0.74 -21.33 14.02
C ALA A 204 0.33 -22.46 13.06
N ASP A 205 -0.97 -22.60 12.83
CA ASP A 205 -1.51 -23.74 12.07
C ASP A 205 -1.79 -23.38 10.62
N ILE A 206 -2.49 -22.26 10.39
CA ILE A 206 -2.98 -21.82 9.08
C ILE A 206 -2.64 -20.34 8.89
N TYR A 207 -2.38 -19.97 7.64
CA TYR A 207 -2.12 -18.61 7.23
C TYR A 207 -2.67 -18.35 5.81
N CYS A 208 -3.39 -17.26 5.63
CA CYS A 208 -3.76 -16.79 4.31
C CYS A 208 -2.67 -15.83 3.82
N SER A 209 -1.74 -16.36 3.03
CA SER A 209 -0.49 -15.69 2.65
C SER A 209 -0.59 -15.02 1.29
N SER A 210 0.14 -13.91 1.11
CA SER A 210 0.51 -13.47 -0.24
C SER A 210 1.43 -14.51 -0.88
N PRO A 211 1.28 -14.81 -2.19
CA PRO A 211 2.20 -15.70 -2.91
C PRO A 211 3.66 -15.27 -2.75
N ALA A 212 3.95 -13.98 -2.84
CA ALA A 212 5.29 -13.42 -2.65
C ALA A 212 5.96 -13.81 -1.33
N THR A 213 5.18 -14.16 -0.31
CA THR A 213 5.70 -14.60 0.98
C THR A 213 5.91 -16.11 1.03
N ALA A 214 5.02 -16.90 0.40
CA ALA A 214 4.93 -18.35 0.65
C ALA A 214 5.34 -19.24 -0.53
N ILE A 215 5.45 -18.71 -1.75
CA ILE A 215 5.60 -19.51 -2.97
C ILE A 215 6.84 -20.43 -2.95
N GLU A 216 7.97 -19.91 -2.46
CA GLU A 216 9.22 -20.70 -2.40
C GLU A 216 9.12 -21.84 -1.37
N GLN A 217 8.45 -21.62 -0.23
CA GLN A 217 8.23 -22.63 0.79
C GLN A 217 7.21 -23.69 0.34
N ILE A 218 6.23 -23.29 -0.47
CA ILE A 218 5.28 -24.24 -1.10
C ILE A 218 6.02 -25.12 -2.11
N LYS A 219 6.82 -24.51 -3.01
CA LYS A 219 7.61 -25.25 -4.01
C LYS A 219 8.65 -26.17 -3.38
N ALA A 220 9.22 -25.76 -2.25
CA ALA A 220 10.16 -26.58 -1.47
C ALA A 220 9.48 -27.62 -0.57
N ASP A 221 8.15 -27.75 -0.64
CA ASP A 221 7.35 -28.67 0.17
C ASP A 221 7.54 -28.51 1.69
N MET A 222 7.88 -27.30 2.15
CA MET A 222 8.08 -26.98 3.57
C MET A 222 6.76 -26.67 4.30
N ILE A 223 5.73 -26.27 3.58
CA ILE A 223 4.37 -25.98 4.06
C ILE A 223 3.35 -26.60 3.10
N LYS A 224 2.12 -26.80 3.57
CA LYS A 224 1.00 -27.24 2.72
C LYS A 224 0.31 -26.04 2.11
N ALA A 225 -0.12 -26.13 0.84
CA ALA A 225 -0.98 -25.19 0.17
C ALA A 225 -2.36 -25.82 -0.09
N PHE A 226 -3.44 -25.17 0.37
CA PHE A 226 -4.79 -25.73 0.30
C PHE A 226 -5.62 -25.14 -0.83
N SER A 227 -5.50 -23.82 -1.09
CA SER A 227 -6.20 -23.15 -2.19
C SER A 227 -5.64 -21.75 -2.46
N VAL A 228 -5.98 -21.20 -3.64
CA VAL A 228 -5.82 -19.77 -3.96
C VAL A 228 -7.17 -19.07 -3.87
N THR A 229 -7.16 -17.79 -3.44
CA THR A 229 -8.38 -16.97 -3.28
C THR A 229 -8.78 -16.29 -4.60
N ALA A 230 -8.85 -17.05 -5.68
CA ALA A 230 -9.21 -16.58 -7.02
C ALA A 230 -10.21 -17.55 -7.64
N ARG A 231 -10.88 -17.14 -8.73
CA ARG A 231 -11.78 -18.03 -9.49
C ARG A 231 -11.01 -19.08 -10.25
N GLU A 232 -9.78 -18.77 -10.66
CA GLU A 232 -8.91 -19.63 -11.43
C GLU A 232 -7.65 -19.99 -10.64
N ARG A 233 -6.99 -21.06 -11.08
CA ARG A 233 -5.67 -21.44 -10.54
C ARG A 233 -4.63 -20.38 -10.88
N MET A 234 -3.63 -20.24 -10.03
CA MET A 234 -2.51 -19.35 -10.27
C MET A 234 -1.43 -20.05 -11.12
N PRO A 235 -0.95 -19.45 -12.21
CA PRO A 235 0.08 -20.07 -13.06
C PRO A 235 1.36 -20.47 -12.31
N ALA A 236 1.74 -19.71 -11.27
CA ALA A 236 2.92 -19.99 -10.46
C ALA A 236 2.75 -21.17 -9.49
N LEU A 237 1.49 -21.61 -9.24
CA LEU A 237 1.10 -22.74 -8.39
C LEU A 237 -0.03 -23.54 -9.07
N PRO A 238 0.24 -24.22 -10.21
CA PRO A 238 -0.81 -24.83 -11.05
C PRO A 238 -1.55 -25.99 -10.36
N ASP A 239 -0.93 -26.64 -9.39
CA ASP A 239 -1.51 -27.75 -8.64
C ASP A 239 -2.41 -27.29 -7.48
N VAL A 240 -2.32 -26.02 -7.06
CA VAL A 240 -3.12 -25.48 -5.96
C VAL A 240 -4.51 -25.07 -6.48
N PRO A 241 -5.61 -25.64 -5.94
CA PRO A 241 -6.95 -25.40 -6.47
C PRO A 241 -7.48 -24.00 -6.10
N SER A 242 -8.48 -23.56 -6.83
CA SER A 242 -9.25 -22.34 -6.52
C SER A 242 -10.21 -22.60 -5.36
N ALA A 243 -10.19 -21.72 -4.32
CA ALA A 243 -11.16 -21.76 -3.24
C ALA A 243 -12.60 -21.54 -3.75
N VAL A 244 -12.78 -20.63 -4.72
CA VAL A 244 -14.07 -20.33 -5.34
C VAL A 244 -14.62 -21.54 -6.09
N ALA A 245 -13.78 -22.24 -6.87
CA ALA A 245 -14.15 -23.46 -7.57
C ALA A 245 -14.50 -24.60 -6.61
N LEU A 246 -13.93 -24.61 -5.40
CA LEU A 246 -14.26 -25.55 -4.32
C LEU A 246 -15.51 -25.16 -3.51
N GLY A 247 -16.20 -24.05 -3.87
CA GLY A 247 -17.45 -23.61 -3.26
C GLY A 247 -17.32 -22.51 -2.19
N TYR A 248 -16.11 -22.09 -1.85
CA TYR A 248 -15.85 -21.00 -0.89
C TYR A 248 -15.92 -19.63 -1.58
N LYS A 249 -17.13 -19.21 -1.98
CA LYS A 249 -17.36 -18.01 -2.82
C LYS A 249 -16.90 -16.70 -2.15
N ASP A 250 -16.99 -16.61 -0.84
CA ASP A 250 -16.57 -15.43 -0.07
C ASP A 250 -15.05 -15.22 -0.07
N LEU A 251 -14.30 -16.24 -0.49
CA LEU A 251 -12.84 -16.15 -0.68
C LEU A 251 -12.46 -15.67 -2.10
N ASP A 252 -13.35 -15.06 -2.87
CA ASP A 252 -12.99 -14.33 -4.09
C ASP A 252 -12.40 -12.95 -3.71
N ILE A 253 -11.19 -12.97 -3.15
CA ILE A 253 -10.50 -11.80 -2.62
C ILE A 253 -9.11 -11.65 -3.22
N GLN A 254 -8.70 -10.40 -3.43
CA GLN A 254 -7.46 -10.09 -4.11
C GLN A 254 -6.60 -9.15 -3.26
N PHE A 255 -5.34 -9.51 -3.10
CA PHE A 255 -4.30 -8.62 -2.62
C PHE A 255 -3.98 -7.59 -3.71
N TRP A 256 -3.87 -6.33 -3.34
CA TRP A 256 -3.43 -5.26 -4.24
C TRP A 256 -2.58 -4.24 -3.49
N GLN A 257 -1.71 -3.56 -4.21
CA GLN A 257 -0.85 -2.49 -3.68
C GLN A 257 -0.94 -1.24 -4.55
N ALA A 258 -0.81 -0.09 -3.90
CA ALA A 258 -0.77 1.21 -4.56
C ALA A 258 0.20 2.16 -3.85
N LEU A 259 0.65 3.17 -4.58
CA LEU A 259 1.38 4.32 -4.05
C LEU A 259 0.42 5.49 -3.81
N PHE A 260 0.63 6.18 -2.68
CA PHE A 260 -0.15 7.35 -2.26
C PHE A 260 0.79 8.46 -1.81
N ALA A 261 0.39 9.71 -2.06
CA ALA A 261 1.00 10.92 -1.51
C ALA A 261 0.07 11.53 -0.45
N PRO A 262 0.56 12.44 0.42
CA PRO A 262 -0.31 13.27 1.26
C PRO A 262 -1.31 14.04 0.40
N ALA A 263 -2.52 14.26 0.93
CA ALA A 263 -3.50 15.12 0.28
C ALA A 263 -2.95 16.54 0.12
N GLY A 264 -3.29 17.20 -0.99
CA GLY A 264 -2.76 18.53 -1.30
C GLY A 264 -1.39 18.52 -2.02
N THR A 265 -0.79 17.35 -2.25
CA THR A 265 0.40 17.24 -3.13
C THR A 265 0.06 17.81 -4.52
N PRO A 266 0.86 18.77 -5.04
CA PRO A 266 0.56 19.41 -6.33
C PRO A 266 0.45 18.40 -7.48
N ALA A 267 -0.54 18.60 -8.37
CA ALA A 267 -0.78 17.71 -9.48
C ALA A 267 0.47 17.42 -10.34
N PRO A 268 1.33 18.41 -10.69
CA PRO A 268 2.55 18.12 -11.44
C PRO A 268 3.53 17.19 -10.72
N VAL A 269 3.56 17.22 -9.39
CA VAL A 269 4.37 16.33 -8.54
C VAL A 269 3.81 14.91 -8.59
N VAL A 270 2.49 14.78 -8.41
CA VAL A 270 1.79 13.48 -8.52
C VAL A 270 2.00 12.87 -9.91
N ASP A 271 1.86 13.67 -10.97
CA ASP A 271 2.07 13.24 -12.35
C ASP A 271 3.51 12.78 -12.59
N ARG A 272 4.50 13.47 -12.04
CA ARG A 272 5.91 13.09 -12.15
C ARG A 272 6.21 11.76 -11.44
N LEU A 273 5.64 11.56 -10.24
CA LEU A 273 5.74 10.30 -9.50
C LEU A 273 5.02 9.17 -10.25
N ASN A 274 3.82 9.43 -10.78
CA ASN A 274 3.07 8.47 -11.57
C ASN A 274 3.82 8.07 -12.85
N GLN A 275 4.42 9.04 -13.57
CA GLN A 275 5.22 8.74 -14.74
C GLN A 275 6.39 7.81 -14.42
N ALA A 276 7.09 8.06 -13.30
CA ALA A 276 8.18 7.20 -12.84
C ALA A 276 7.68 5.80 -12.49
N LEU A 277 6.53 5.68 -11.82
CA LEU A 277 5.88 4.40 -11.54
C LEU A 277 5.51 3.66 -12.83
N ARG A 278 4.89 4.33 -13.81
CA ARG A 278 4.54 3.72 -15.11
C ARG A 278 5.76 3.11 -15.80
N VAL A 279 6.87 3.83 -15.82
CA VAL A 279 8.14 3.31 -16.39
C VAL A 279 8.64 2.12 -15.56
N ALA A 280 8.54 2.17 -14.24
CA ALA A 280 8.93 1.05 -13.39
C ALA A 280 8.10 -0.20 -13.67
N LEU A 281 6.80 -0.06 -13.86
CA LEU A 281 5.88 -1.19 -14.10
C LEU A 281 5.95 -1.78 -15.51
N THR A 282 6.72 -1.18 -16.41
CA THR A 282 7.06 -1.76 -17.74
C THR A 282 8.48 -2.32 -17.80
N ASP A 283 9.26 -2.15 -16.73
CA ASP A 283 10.63 -2.65 -16.67
C ASP A 283 10.66 -4.17 -16.55
N PRO A 284 11.42 -4.89 -17.42
CA PRO A 284 11.49 -6.35 -17.39
C PRO A 284 11.94 -6.95 -16.05
N LYS A 285 12.82 -6.27 -15.29
CA LYS A 285 13.26 -6.73 -13.97
C LYS A 285 12.12 -6.65 -12.95
N VAL A 286 11.33 -5.56 -12.97
CA VAL A 286 10.19 -5.38 -12.09
C VAL A 286 9.12 -6.43 -12.39
N LEU A 287 8.76 -6.59 -13.67
CA LEU A 287 7.78 -7.59 -14.11
C LEU A 287 8.20 -9.02 -13.76
N LYS A 288 9.48 -9.34 -13.97
CA LYS A 288 10.04 -10.65 -13.60
C LYS A 288 9.97 -10.87 -12.08
N SER A 289 10.36 -9.87 -11.27
CA SER A 289 10.30 -9.96 -9.81
C SER A 289 8.88 -10.20 -9.32
N PHE A 290 7.88 -9.54 -9.92
CA PHE A 290 6.48 -9.76 -9.59
C PHE A 290 6.02 -11.17 -9.99
N ALA A 291 6.31 -11.59 -11.22
CA ALA A 291 5.92 -12.91 -11.70
C ALA A 291 6.54 -14.05 -10.88
N ASP A 292 7.85 -13.96 -10.56
CA ASP A 292 8.54 -14.92 -9.69
C ASP A 292 7.89 -15.03 -8.31
N SER A 293 7.31 -13.91 -7.82
CA SER A 293 6.59 -13.83 -6.56
C SER A 293 5.09 -14.13 -6.68
N GLY A 294 4.61 -14.56 -7.86
CA GLY A 294 3.19 -14.84 -8.10
C GLY A 294 2.30 -13.60 -8.07
N MET A 295 2.86 -12.43 -8.35
CA MET A 295 2.13 -11.17 -8.48
C MET A 295 2.11 -10.69 -9.93
N SER A 296 1.13 -9.86 -10.28
CA SER A 296 1.01 -9.22 -11.58
C SER A 296 1.02 -7.71 -11.42
N ALA A 297 1.71 -6.99 -12.31
CA ALA A 297 1.60 -5.54 -12.39
C ALA A 297 0.21 -5.16 -12.91
N PHE A 298 -0.31 -4.01 -12.47
CA PHE A 298 -1.49 -3.44 -13.09
C PHE A 298 -1.19 -2.97 -14.52
N GLY A 299 -2.14 -3.16 -15.44
CA GLY A 299 -2.03 -2.73 -16.83
C GLY A 299 -2.07 -1.21 -16.99
N ALA A 300 -1.64 -0.72 -18.13
CA ALA A 300 -1.49 0.70 -18.44
C ALA A 300 -2.76 1.54 -18.26
N ASP A 301 -3.92 0.94 -18.48
CA ASP A 301 -5.26 1.51 -18.30
C ASP A 301 -5.61 1.78 -16.83
N ALA A 302 -5.02 1.03 -15.91
CA ALA A 302 -5.26 1.15 -14.47
C ALA A 302 -4.23 2.04 -13.74
N LEU A 303 -3.25 2.61 -14.44
CA LEU A 303 -2.13 3.33 -13.81
C LEU A 303 -2.37 4.84 -13.60
N ALA A 304 -3.54 5.37 -13.91
CA ALA A 304 -3.82 6.79 -13.66
C ALA A 304 -3.92 7.07 -12.15
N PRO A 305 -3.45 8.23 -11.64
CA PRO A 305 -3.58 8.60 -10.24
C PRO A 305 -5.02 8.53 -9.73
N ALA A 306 -5.96 8.97 -10.53
CA ALA A 306 -7.39 8.90 -10.23
C ALA A 306 -7.88 7.46 -10.02
N THR A 307 -7.34 6.48 -10.77
CA THR A 307 -7.70 5.06 -10.61
C THR A 307 -7.28 4.51 -9.24
N ALA A 308 -6.11 4.92 -8.72
CA ALA A 308 -5.67 4.50 -7.39
C ALA A 308 -6.55 5.12 -6.28
N SER A 309 -6.94 6.39 -6.42
CA SER A 309 -7.88 7.05 -5.50
C SER A 309 -9.28 6.41 -5.56
N ALA A 310 -9.80 6.15 -6.75
CA ALA A 310 -11.09 5.47 -6.94
C ALA A 310 -11.06 4.05 -6.35
N LYS A 311 -9.97 3.30 -6.59
CA LYS A 311 -9.78 1.96 -5.99
C LYS A 311 -9.83 2.01 -4.47
N LEU A 312 -9.16 2.98 -3.84
CA LEU A 312 -9.21 3.16 -2.39
C LEU A 312 -10.64 3.43 -1.92
N HIS A 313 -11.35 4.36 -2.56
CA HIS A 313 -12.74 4.71 -2.24
C HIS A 313 -13.68 3.49 -2.34
N ASP A 314 -13.63 2.77 -3.46
CA ASP A 314 -14.48 1.61 -3.70
C ASP A 314 -14.19 0.47 -2.72
N GLU A 315 -12.91 0.24 -2.39
CA GLU A 315 -12.51 -0.77 -1.41
C GLU A 315 -12.91 -0.37 0.02
N ILE A 316 -12.88 0.92 0.40
CA ILE A 316 -13.41 1.37 1.69
C ILE A 316 -14.88 0.99 1.83
N LYS A 317 -15.69 1.28 0.82
CA LYS A 317 -17.13 0.93 0.81
C LYS A 317 -17.34 -0.58 0.85
N ARG A 318 -16.68 -1.31 -0.06
CA ARG A 318 -16.76 -2.77 -0.13
C ARG A 318 -16.44 -3.44 1.19
N TRP A 319 -15.31 -3.05 1.81
CA TRP A 319 -14.87 -3.67 3.06
C TRP A 319 -15.71 -3.22 4.26
N ALA A 320 -16.29 -2.02 4.26
CA ALA A 320 -17.26 -1.63 5.27
C ALA A 320 -18.48 -2.59 5.26
N GLU A 321 -19.02 -2.87 4.09
CA GLU A 321 -20.13 -3.82 3.91
C GLU A 321 -19.74 -5.24 4.36
N VAL A 322 -18.58 -5.75 3.90
CA VAL A 322 -18.10 -7.09 4.23
C VAL A 322 -17.83 -7.22 5.74
N ILE A 323 -17.15 -6.26 6.36
CA ILE A 323 -16.82 -6.25 7.78
C ILE A 323 -18.09 -6.23 8.62
N HIS A 324 -19.05 -5.36 8.28
CA HIS A 324 -20.32 -5.25 9.00
C HIS A 324 -21.16 -6.52 8.86
N ALA A 325 -21.38 -7.00 7.61
CA ALA A 325 -22.19 -8.19 7.34
C ALA A 325 -21.64 -9.43 8.02
N ASN A 326 -20.30 -9.53 8.15
CA ASN A 326 -19.61 -10.68 8.70
C ASN A 326 -19.15 -10.47 10.15
N LYS A 327 -19.53 -9.35 10.79
CA LYS A 327 -19.16 -9.02 12.18
C LYS A 327 -17.67 -9.22 12.47
N ILE A 328 -16.82 -8.82 11.50
CA ILE A 328 -15.36 -8.95 11.63
C ILE A 328 -14.89 -7.86 12.61
N GLU A 329 -14.19 -8.29 13.66
CA GLU A 329 -13.62 -7.40 14.67
C GLU A 329 -12.12 -7.23 14.45
N ALA A 330 -11.56 -6.13 14.96
CA ALA A 330 -10.11 -5.98 15.01
C ALA A 330 -9.52 -7.07 15.91
N ALA A 331 -8.46 -7.73 15.46
CA ALA A 331 -7.71 -8.65 16.33
C ALA A 331 -7.09 -7.85 17.49
N GLN A 332 -7.29 -8.33 18.69
CA GLN A 332 -6.77 -7.72 19.93
C GLN A 332 -5.25 -7.89 20.05
#